data_07aa847743a7e2ff8b3c69e29f4e16a5
#
_entry.id   07aa847743a7e2ff8b3c69e29f4e16a5
#
_cell.length_a   1.000
_cell.length_b   1.000
_cell.length_c   1.000
_cell.angle_alpha   90.00
_cell.angle_beta   90.00
_cell.angle_gamma   90.00
#
_symmetry.space_group_name_H-M   'P 1'
#
loop_
_entity.id
_entity.type
_entity.pdbx_description
1 polymer ?
#
loop_
_entity_poly.entity_id
_entity_poly.type
_entity_poly.pdbx_seq_one_letter_code
_entity_poly.pdbx_strand_id
1 'polypeptide(L)'
;SNLIVAYEPIWAIGTGKTCEAEDANKICSLIRKLIGFDDVIIQYGGSVKPNNIDEIMSMSDIDGVLVGGASLDPNSFARIANYQ
;
A
#
# COMPACT_ATOMS: atom_id res chain seq x y z
N SER A 1 12.56 -9.83 11.82
CA SER A 1 11.49 -9.16 12.56
C SER A 1 10.15 -9.79 12.26
N ASN A 2 9.27 -9.87 13.27
CA ASN A 2 7.90 -10.35 13.11
C ASN A 2 6.90 -9.18 13.05
N LEU A 3 7.40 -7.97 12.81
CA LEU A 3 6.57 -6.77 12.81
C LEU A 3 6.01 -6.50 11.42
N ILE A 4 4.70 -6.29 11.36
CA ILE A 4 4.00 -5.86 10.15
C ILE A 4 3.34 -4.52 10.47
N VAL A 5 3.62 -3.51 9.66
CA VAL A 5 3.07 -2.16 9.85
C VAL A 5 2.12 -1.85 8.71
N ALA A 6 0.94 -1.33 9.05
CA ALA A 6 -0.02 -0.86 8.06
C ALA A 6 0.01 0.68 8.06
N TYR A 7 0.33 1.28 6.92
CA TYR A 7 0.26 2.72 6.76
C TYR A 7 -1.05 3.08 6.06
N GLU A 8 -1.90 3.79 6.78
CA GLU A 8 -3.21 4.20 6.28
C GLU A 8 -3.30 5.74 6.26
N PRO A 9 -3.12 6.36 5.09
CA PRO A 9 -3.28 7.81 4.99
C PRO A 9 -4.76 8.17 5.16
N ILE A 10 -5.10 8.70 6.33
CA ILE A 10 -6.49 8.96 6.72
C ILE A 10 -7.22 9.83 5.68
N TRP A 11 -6.52 10.82 5.12
CA TRP A 11 -7.12 11.72 4.14
C TRP A 11 -7.48 11.02 2.83
N ALA A 12 -6.95 9.82 2.57
CA ALA A 12 -7.25 9.05 1.36
C ALA A 12 -8.32 7.96 1.60
N ILE A 13 -8.64 7.67 2.86
CA ILE A 13 -9.58 6.60 3.20
C ILE A 13 -11.01 7.07 2.99
N GLY A 14 -11.77 6.35 2.15
CA GLY A 14 -13.19 6.62 1.95
C GLY A 14 -13.52 7.90 1.18
N THR A 15 -12.52 8.60 0.66
CA THR A 15 -12.73 9.88 -0.05
C THR A 15 -12.69 9.73 -1.56
N GLY A 16 -12.28 8.58 -2.07
CA GLY A 16 -12.02 8.39 -3.48
C GLY A 16 -10.72 9.00 -3.96
N LYS A 17 -10.01 9.71 -3.11
CA LYS A 17 -8.70 10.26 -3.43
C LYS A 17 -7.63 9.20 -3.21
N THR A 18 -6.59 9.23 -4.01
CA THR A 18 -5.45 8.33 -3.85
C THR A 18 -4.23 9.12 -3.40
N CYS A 19 -3.49 8.54 -2.48
CA CYS A 19 -2.15 9.00 -2.17
C CYS A 19 -1.25 8.66 -3.36
N GLU A 20 -0.41 9.60 -3.78
CA GLU A 20 0.57 9.29 -4.81
C GLU A 20 1.52 8.20 -4.29
N ALA A 21 1.81 7.22 -5.14
CA ALA A 21 2.65 6.09 -4.74
C ALA A 21 4.02 6.55 -4.23
N GLU A 22 4.59 7.56 -4.86
CA GLU A 22 5.88 8.10 -4.43
C GLU A 22 5.82 8.71 -3.03
N ASP A 23 4.74 9.43 -2.72
CA ASP A 23 4.56 10.04 -1.39
C ASP A 23 4.35 8.96 -0.34
N ALA A 24 3.54 7.95 -0.65
CA ALA A 24 3.36 6.81 0.24
C ALA A 24 4.69 6.10 0.50
N ASN A 25 5.49 5.93 -0.54
CA ASN A 25 6.79 5.28 -0.40
C ASN A 25 7.74 6.08 0.49
N LYS A 26 7.73 7.41 0.38
CA LYS A 26 8.56 8.26 1.24
C LYS A 26 8.21 8.08 2.72
N ILE A 27 6.92 8.04 3.03
CA ILE A 27 6.47 7.83 4.40
C ILE A 27 6.84 6.41 4.87
N CYS A 28 6.66 5.41 4.04
CA CYS A 28 7.03 4.04 4.37
C CYS A 28 8.54 3.91 4.61
N SER A 29 9.35 4.59 3.81
CA SER A 29 10.80 4.63 4.00
C SER A 29 11.15 5.25 5.34
N LEU A 30 10.49 6.34 5.72
CA LEU A 30 10.71 6.99 7.00
C LEU A 30 10.30 6.08 8.16
N ILE A 31 9.17 5.41 8.04
CA ILE A 31 8.70 4.45 9.05
C ILE A 31 9.74 3.36 9.25
N ARG A 32 10.27 2.81 8.16
CA ARG A 32 11.28 1.75 8.22
C ARG A 32 12.53 2.23 8.96
N LYS A 33 12.98 3.44 8.68
CA LYS A 33 14.15 4.03 9.35
C LYS A 33 13.90 4.24 10.84
N LEU A 34 12.71 4.73 11.21
CA LEU A 34 12.38 5.01 12.61
C LEU A 34 12.26 3.73 13.42
N ILE A 35 11.76 2.66 12.82
CA ILE A 35 11.65 1.34 13.49
C ILE A 35 13.02 0.70 13.65
N GLY A 36 13.92 0.89 12.67
CA GLY A 36 15.29 0.39 12.75
C GLY A 36 15.46 -1.06 12.32
N PHE A 37 14.42 -1.73 11.81
CA PHE A 37 14.51 -3.08 11.28
C PHE A 37 14.25 -3.06 9.78
N ASP A 38 15.23 -3.46 8.97
CA ASP A 38 15.09 -3.47 7.51
C ASP A 38 14.10 -4.53 7.02
N ASP A 39 13.90 -5.59 7.80
CA ASP A 39 13.03 -6.69 7.44
C ASP A 39 11.58 -6.51 7.89
N VAL A 40 11.21 -5.33 8.40
CA VAL A 40 9.82 -5.05 8.74
C VAL A 40 8.99 -5.02 7.46
N ILE A 41 7.79 -5.60 7.53
CA ILE A 41 6.85 -5.61 6.40
C ILE A 41 5.94 -4.40 6.54
N ILE A 42 5.86 -3.59 5.49
CA ILE A 42 5.03 -2.39 5.48
C ILE A 42 3.97 -2.54 4.40
N GLN A 43 2.70 -2.47 4.80
CA GLN A 43 1.56 -2.58 3.91
C GLN A 43 0.89 -1.22 3.74
N TYR A 44 0.60 -0.87 2.50
CA TYR A 44 -0.10 0.37 2.18
C TYR A 44 -1.62 0.14 2.26
N GLY A 45 -2.30 0.94 3.08
CA GLY A 45 -3.73 0.82 3.33
C GLY A 45 -4.57 1.97 2.78
N GLY A 46 -4.03 2.73 1.83
CA GLY A 46 -4.81 3.77 1.16
C GLY A 46 -5.71 3.20 0.07
N SER A 47 -6.08 4.03 -0.90
CA SER A 47 -6.93 3.59 -2.00
C SER A 47 -6.15 2.70 -2.96
N VAL A 48 -6.53 1.42 -3.06
CA VAL A 48 -5.89 0.42 -3.93
C VAL A 48 -6.91 -0.04 -4.95
N LYS A 49 -6.57 0.09 -6.23
CA LYS A 49 -7.45 -0.25 -7.36
C LYS A 49 -6.62 -0.90 -8.47
N PRO A 50 -7.28 -1.57 -9.44
CA PRO A 50 -6.55 -2.15 -10.57
C PRO A 50 -5.69 -1.15 -11.34
N ASN A 51 -6.07 0.14 -11.35
CA ASN A 51 -5.34 1.13 -12.12
C ASN A 51 -4.12 1.72 -11.40
N ASN A 52 -3.92 1.44 -10.11
CA ASN A 52 -2.76 1.95 -9.38
C ASN A 52 -1.91 0.88 -8.71
N ILE A 53 -2.33 -0.39 -8.73
CA ILE A 53 -1.63 -1.44 -8.00
C ILE A 53 -0.20 -1.65 -8.50
N ASP A 54 0.01 -1.59 -9.81
CA ASP A 54 1.34 -1.85 -10.36
C ASP A 54 2.34 -0.78 -9.91
N GLU A 55 1.91 0.48 -9.93
CA GLU A 55 2.76 1.57 -9.47
C GLU A 55 3.06 1.45 -7.98
N ILE A 56 2.05 1.16 -7.16
CA ILE A 56 2.23 0.98 -5.71
C ILE A 56 3.21 -0.15 -5.43
N MET A 57 3.03 -1.30 -6.06
CA MET A 57 3.89 -2.45 -5.81
C MET A 57 5.26 -2.33 -6.44
N SER A 58 5.49 -1.35 -7.30
CA SER A 58 6.84 -1.06 -7.83
C SER A 58 7.70 -0.28 -6.84
N MET A 59 7.10 0.28 -5.77
CA MET A 59 7.83 1.08 -4.80
C MET A 59 8.71 0.21 -3.90
N SER A 60 9.90 0.72 -3.57
CA SER A 60 10.92 -0.05 -2.85
C SER A 60 10.56 -0.31 -1.39
N ASP A 61 9.77 0.57 -0.76
CA ASP A 61 9.47 0.47 0.66
C ASP A 61 8.03 0.05 0.97
N ILE A 62 7.27 -0.33 -0.05
CA ILE A 62 5.92 -0.87 0.11
C ILE A 62 5.98 -2.37 -0.19
N ASP A 63 5.67 -3.19 0.81
CA ASP A 63 5.76 -4.65 0.70
C ASP A 63 4.43 -5.31 0.35
N GLY A 64 3.32 -4.62 0.57
CA GLY A 64 2.01 -5.15 0.27
C GLY A 64 0.93 -4.09 0.42
N VAL A 65 -0.31 -4.50 0.22
CA VAL A 65 -1.46 -3.59 0.27
C VAL A 65 -2.60 -4.20 1.08
N LEU A 66 -3.43 -3.31 1.64
CA LEU A 66 -4.70 -3.66 2.26
C LEU A 66 -5.80 -3.16 1.33
N VAL A 67 -6.60 -4.08 0.80
CA VAL A 67 -7.58 -3.74 -0.23
C VAL A 67 -8.96 -3.56 0.41
N GLY A 68 -9.53 -2.36 0.23
CA GLY A 68 -10.87 -2.04 0.73
C GLY A 68 -11.96 -2.32 -0.29
N GLY A 69 -12.58 -1.24 -0.82
CA GLY A 69 -13.74 -1.36 -1.71
C GLY A 69 -13.54 -2.23 -2.94
N ALA A 70 -12.35 -2.24 -3.53
CA ALA A 70 -12.06 -3.05 -4.70
C ALA A 70 -12.11 -4.55 -4.41
N SER A 71 -12.02 -4.97 -3.14
CA SER A 71 -12.13 -6.37 -2.77
C SER A 71 -13.55 -6.93 -2.90
N LEU A 72 -14.55 -6.05 -3.06
CA LEU A 72 -15.94 -6.45 -3.24
C LEU A 72 -16.25 -6.88 -4.68
N ASP A 73 -15.37 -6.58 -5.62
CA ASP A 73 -15.51 -7.00 -7.00
C ASP A 73 -14.45 -8.05 -7.33
N PRO A 74 -14.85 -9.31 -7.65
CA PRO A 74 -13.89 -10.38 -7.90
C PRO A 74 -12.87 -10.06 -9.01
N ASN A 75 -13.31 -9.40 -10.08
CA ASN A 75 -12.41 -9.07 -11.19
C ASN A 75 -11.36 -8.03 -10.78
N SER A 76 -11.77 -7.00 -10.06
CA SER A 76 -10.86 -5.99 -9.55
C SER A 76 -9.87 -6.58 -8.56
N PHE A 77 -10.34 -7.41 -7.64
CA PHE A 77 -9.45 -8.03 -6.66
C PHE A 77 -8.45 -8.97 -7.32
N ALA A 78 -8.89 -9.76 -8.30
CA ALA A 78 -8.00 -10.67 -9.03
C ALA A 78 -6.90 -9.89 -9.75
N ARG A 79 -7.22 -8.74 -10.36
CA ARG A 79 -6.23 -7.92 -11.03
C ARG A 79 -5.21 -7.35 -10.04
N ILE A 80 -5.67 -6.95 -8.85
CA ILE A 80 -4.78 -6.44 -7.80
C ILE A 80 -3.87 -7.55 -7.29
N ALA A 81 -4.43 -8.74 -7.04
CA ALA A 81 -3.65 -9.88 -6.55
C ALA A 81 -2.61 -10.33 -7.58
N ASN A 82 -2.87 -10.12 -8.86
CA ASN A 82 -1.98 -10.51 -9.96
C ASN A 82 -1.29 -9.28 -10.57
N TYR A 83 -0.81 -8.37 -9.74
CA TYR A 83 -0.12 -7.18 -10.20
C TYR A 83 1.16 -7.53 -10.97
N GLN A 84 1.59 -6.58 -11.77
CA GLN A 84 2.75 -6.79 -12.65
C GLN A 84 3.90 -5.84 -12.35
#